data_cc185d8863606f4dbc0ff46607db8d39
#
_entry.id   cc185d8863606f4dbc0ff46607db8d39
#
_cell.length_a   1.000
_cell.length_b   1.000
_cell.length_c   1.000
_cell.angle_alpha   90.00
_cell.angle_beta   90.00
_cell.angle_gamma   90.00
#
_symmetry.space_group_name_H-M   'P 1'
#
loop_
_entity.id
_entity.type
_entity.pdbx_description
1 polymer ?
#
loop_
_entity_poly.entity_id
_entity_poly.type
_entity_poly.pdbx_seq_one_letter_code
_entity_poly.pdbx_strand_id
1 'polypeptide(L)'
;MSKTKDYVRPRTRLYLIMPPRIEDVEGFAALLETALSAGDVACLQLRLKTDTGEIDAEATRAVGAAITEMAQAYGAAVLINDSPDLAVELGADGVHVGLEDMSVKQAREIVGPDM
;
A
#
# COMPACT_ATOMS: atom_id res chain seq x y z
N MET A 1 31.55 10.21 -25.54
CA MET A 1 31.21 9.07 -24.75
C MET A 1 29.87 9.27 -24.05
N SER A 2 29.03 8.33 -24.15
CA SER A 2 27.70 8.45 -23.62
C SER A 2 27.56 7.74 -22.28
N LYS A 3 27.01 8.41 -21.28
CA LYS A 3 26.71 7.81 -20.00
C LYS A 3 25.60 6.75 -20.11
N THR A 4 24.80 6.80 -21.17
CA THR A 4 23.74 5.83 -21.39
C THR A 4 24.25 4.43 -21.64
N LYS A 5 25.50 4.25 -22.02
CA LYS A 5 26.12 2.93 -22.19
C LYS A 5 26.17 2.15 -20.88
N ASP A 6 26.34 2.87 -19.77
CA ASP A 6 26.51 2.26 -18.45
C ASP A 6 25.22 2.28 -17.65
N TYR A 7 24.19 2.95 -18.17
CA TYR A 7 22.91 3.02 -17.48
C TYR A 7 22.06 1.80 -17.80
N VAL A 8 21.69 1.09 -16.75
CA VAL A 8 20.74 -0.02 -16.86
C VAL A 8 19.42 0.45 -16.27
N ARG A 9 18.41 0.56 -17.13
CA ARG A 9 17.07 0.96 -16.68
C ARG A 9 16.52 -0.11 -15.73
N PRO A 10 16.04 0.29 -14.56
CA PRO A 10 15.37 -0.65 -13.66
C PRO A 10 14.16 -1.28 -14.35
N ARG A 11 13.91 -2.54 -14.05
CA ARG A 11 12.76 -3.25 -14.58
C ARG A 11 11.48 -2.63 -14.02
N THR A 12 10.50 -2.44 -14.89
CA THR A 12 9.18 -1.98 -14.45
C THR A 12 8.50 -3.06 -13.63
N ARG A 13 7.95 -2.68 -12.50
CA ARG A 13 7.25 -3.58 -11.57
C ARG A 13 5.82 -3.11 -11.35
N LEU A 14 4.98 -3.98 -10.82
CA LEU A 14 3.57 -3.67 -10.63
C LEU A 14 3.32 -2.94 -9.32
N TYR A 15 2.41 -1.99 -9.38
CA TYR A 15 1.86 -1.28 -8.24
C TYR A 15 0.36 -1.55 -8.25
N LEU A 16 -0.13 -2.31 -7.27
CA LEU A 16 -1.54 -2.70 -7.19
C LEU A 16 -2.31 -1.75 -6.26
N ILE A 17 -3.44 -1.25 -6.74
CA ILE A 17 -4.36 -0.47 -5.92
C ILE A 17 -5.56 -1.37 -5.62
N MET A 18 -5.83 -1.58 -4.34
CA MET A 18 -6.90 -2.47 -3.93
C MET A 18 -8.26 -1.84 -4.15
N PRO A 19 -9.32 -2.64 -4.31
CA PRO A 19 -10.66 -2.11 -4.51
C PRO A 19 -11.17 -1.37 -3.28
N PRO A 20 -12.13 -0.43 -3.45
CA PRO A 20 -12.63 0.36 -2.33
C PRO A 20 -13.45 -0.45 -1.32
N ARG A 21 -13.94 -1.63 -1.71
CA ARG A 21 -14.69 -2.53 -0.84
C ARG A 21 -14.17 -3.94 -0.92
N ILE A 22 -14.01 -4.56 0.23
CA ILE A 22 -13.60 -5.95 0.35
C ILE A 22 -14.51 -6.57 1.40
N GLU A 23 -15.50 -7.34 0.96
CA GLU A 23 -16.49 -7.95 1.86
C GLU A 23 -15.97 -9.25 2.46
N ASP A 24 -15.31 -10.08 1.66
CA ASP A 24 -14.73 -11.34 2.10
C ASP A 24 -13.22 -11.16 2.28
N VAL A 25 -12.82 -10.83 3.50
CA VAL A 25 -11.42 -10.54 3.81
C VAL A 25 -10.53 -11.77 3.60
N GLU A 26 -10.98 -12.94 4.04
CA GLU A 26 -10.19 -14.17 3.89
C GLU A 26 -10.04 -14.57 2.44
N GLY A 27 -11.11 -14.50 1.67
CA GLY A 27 -11.09 -14.80 0.24
C GLY A 27 -10.21 -13.81 -0.52
N PHE A 28 -10.28 -12.54 -0.15
CA PHE A 28 -9.43 -11.51 -0.76
C PHE A 28 -7.95 -11.76 -0.44
N ALA A 29 -7.63 -12.10 0.80
CA ALA A 29 -6.26 -12.39 1.21
C ALA A 29 -5.68 -13.55 0.42
N ALA A 30 -6.46 -14.61 0.20
CA ALA A 30 -6.03 -15.76 -0.59
C ALA A 30 -5.81 -15.38 -2.06
N LEU A 31 -6.69 -14.57 -2.63
CA LEU A 31 -6.57 -14.09 -4.01
C LEU A 31 -5.33 -13.21 -4.16
N LEU A 32 -5.10 -12.31 -3.21
CA LEU A 32 -3.92 -11.44 -3.21
C LEU A 32 -2.64 -12.27 -3.12
N GLU A 33 -2.60 -13.27 -2.26
CA GLU A 33 -1.43 -14.14 -2.13
C GLU A 33 -1.13 -14.85 -3.45
N THR A 34 -2.15 -15.32 -4.13
CA THR A 34 -1.99 -15.93 -5.47
C THR A 34 -1.37 -14.93 -6.44
N ALA A 35 -1.84 -13.70 -6.44
CA ALA A 35 -1.30 -12.65 -7.33
C ALA A 35 0.16 -12.33 -6.99
N LEU A 36 0.49 -12.21 -5.70
CA LEU A 36 1.84 -11.90 -5.25
C LEU A 36 2.84 -13.02 -5.58
N SER A 37 2.39 -14.27 -5.51
CA SER A 37 3.24 -15.42 -5.84
C SER A 37 3.45 -15.60 -7.34
N ALA A 38 2.53 -15.08 -8.16
CA ALA A 38 2.55 -15.24 -9.61
C ALA A 38 3.23 -14.09 -10.35
N GLY A 39 3.33 -12.90 -9.74
CA GLY A 39 3.83 -11.71 -10.41
C GLY A 39 4.86 -10.96 -9.59
N ASP A 40 5.53 -10.01 -10.23
CA ASP A 40 6.50 -9.13 -9.58
C ASP A 40 5.80 -7.85 -9.12
N VAL A 41 5.22 -7.90 -7.92
CA VAL A 41 4.52 -6.78 -7.33
C VAL A 41 5.47 -6.03 -6.39
N ALA A 42 5.77 -4.77 -6.71
CA ALA A 42 6.64 -3.93 -5.89
C ALA A 42 5.93 -3.40 -4.67
N CYS A 43 4.69 -2.97 -4.84
CA CYS A 43 3.91 -2.44 -3.74
C CYS A 43 2.42 -2.54 -4.02
N LEU A 44 1.65 -2.39 -2.96
CA LEU A 44 0.21 -2.32 -3.05
C LEU A 44 -0.32 -1.21 -2.14
N GLN A 45 -1.49 -0.67 -2.48
CA GLN A 45 -2.12 0.38 -1.70
C GLN A 45 -3.50 -0.09 -1.25
N LEU A 46 -3.72 -0.07 0.06
CA LEU A 46 -5.05 -0.25 0.63
C LEU A 46 -5.80 1.07 0.53
N ARG A 47 -6.90 1.05 -0.18
CA ARG A 47 -7.70 2.24 -0.48
C ARG A 47 -9.17 1.94 -0.25
N LEU A 48 -9.51 1.54 0.97
CA LEU A 48 -10.87 1.19 1.35
C LEU A 48 -11.64 2.46 1.72
N LYS A 49 -12.78 2.64 1.10
CA LYS A 49 -13.59 3.86 1.21
C LYS A 49 -15.01 3.53 1.63
N THR A 50 -15.61 4.47 2.36
CA THR A 50 -17.04 4.43 2.66
C THR A 50 -17.85 4.86 1.43
N ASP A 51 -19.17 4.76 1.51
CA ASP A 51 -20.07 5.18 0.42
C ASP A 51 -19.92 6.67 0.09
N THR A 52 -19.48 7.47 1.05
CA THR A 52 -19.28 8.91 0.84
C THR A 52 -17.87 9.25 0.36
N GLY A 53 -17.03 8.26 0.13
CA GLY A 53 -15.67 8.45 -0.37
C GLY A 53 -14.62 8.75 0.70
N GLU A 54 -15.00 8.65 1.97
CA GLU A 54 -14.07 8.82 3.07
C GLU A 54 -13.34 7.50 3.36
N ILE A 55 -12.18 7.59 4.00
CA ILE A 55 -11.48 6.37 4.39
C ILE A 55 -12.34 5.54 5.34
N ASP A 56 -12.41 4.24 5.06
CA ASP A 56 -13.08 3.28 5.95
C ASP A 56 -12.02 2.70 6.88
N ALA A 57 -11.86 3.30 8.05
CA ALA A 57 -10.82 2.92 9.00
C ALA A 57 -11.02 1.51 9.53
N GLU A 58 -12.25 1.12 9.83
CA GLU A 58 -12.55 -0.23 10.35
C GLU A 58 -12.21 -1.31 9.32
N ALA A 59 -12.66 -1.12 8.07
CA ALA A 59 -12.34 -2.05 6.99
C ALA A 59 -10.84 -2.08 6.71
N THR A 60 -10.17 -0.93 6.77
CA THR A 60 -8.73 -0.85 6.57
C THR A 60 -7.97 -1.63 7.64
N ARG A 61 -8.39 -1.55 8.89
CA ARG A 61 -7.78 -2.34 9.96
C ARG A 61 -7.98 -3.83 9.75
N ALA A 62 -9.20 -4.23 9.38
CA ALA A 62 -9.51 -5.64 9.16
C ALA A 62 -8.70 -6.23 8.01
N VAL A 63 -8.69 -5.57 6.87
CA VAL A 63 -7.95 -6.03 5.69
C VAL A 63 -6.45 -5.91 5.96
N GLY A 64 -6.00 -4.81 6.55
CA GLY A 64 -4.59 -4.60 6.85
C GLY A 64 -4.04 -5.67 7.79
N ALA A 65 -4.79 -6.05 8.80
CA ALA A 65 -4.39 -7.14 9.71
C ALA A 65 -4.25 -8.48 8.98
N ALA A 66 -5.07 -8.70 7.97
CA ALA A 66 -5.06 -9.96 7.22
C ALA A 66 -3.94 -10.04 6.18
N ILE A 67 -3.52 -8.91 5.59
CA ILE A 67 -2.66 -8.96 4.39
C ILE A 67 -1.29 -8.32 4.55
N THR A 68 -1.07 -7.42 5.53
CA THR A 68 0.17 -6.63 5.57
C THR A 68 1.42 -7.50 5.72
N GLU A 69 1.48 -8.34 6.74
CA GLU A 69 2.64 -9.20 6.95
C GLU A 69 2.84 -10.19 5.80
N MET A 70 1.74 -10.73 5.29
CA MET A 70 1.79 -11.67 4.17
C MET A 70 2.39 -11.00 2.94
N ALA A 71 1.92 -9.80 2.58
CA ALA A 71 2.42 -9.06 1.43
C ALA A 71 3.90 -8.71 1.60
N GLN A 72 4.30 -8.28 2.80
CA GLN A 72 5.70 -7.98 3.11
C GLN A 72 6.58 -9.21 2.98
N ALA A 73 6.07 -10.38 3.34
CA ALA A 73 6.80 -11.64 3.20
C ALA A 73 7.08 -11.97 1.73
N TYR A 74 6.24 -11.51 0.80
CA TYR A 74 6.48 -11.64 -0.64
C TYR A 74 7.35 -10.50 -1.20
N GLY A 75 7.84 -9.59 -0.34
CA GLY A 75 8.68 -8.48 -0.76
C GLY A 75 7.92 -7.28 -1.30
N ALA A 76 6.60 -7.24 -1.14
CA ALA A 76 5.79 -6.09 -1.56
C ALA A 76 5.67 -5.07 -0.43
N ALA A 77 5.86 -3.80 -0.73
CA ALA A 77 5.62 -2.72 0.20
C ALA A 77 4.10 -2.48 0.31
N VAL A 78 3.61 -2.23 1.52
CA VAL A 78 2.20 -1.96 1.77
C VAL A 78 2.03 -0.49 2.12
N LEU A 79 1.19 0.20 1.34
CA LEU A 79 0.87 1.61 1.54
C LEU A 79 -0.58 1.73 1.99
N ILE A 80 -0.83 2.64 2.93
CA ILE A 80 -2.18 2.97 3.38
C ILE A 80 -2.58 4.30 2.77
N ASN A 81 -3.78 4.35 2.16
CA ASN A 81 -4.28 5.57 1.56
C ASN A 81 -4.82 6.53 2.63
N ASP A 82 -4.43 7.79 2.56
CA ASP A 82 -4.97 8.94 3.32
C ASP A 82 -4.75 8.95 4.84
N SER A 83 -4.30 7.87 5.47
CA SER A 83 -4.20 7.82 6.93
C SER A 83 -2.81 7.42 7.42
N PRO A 84 -1.97 8.39 7.76
CA PRO A 84 -0.68 8.09 8.38
C PRO A 84 -0.82 7.33 9.71
N ASP A 85 -1.84 7.63 10.49
CA ASP A 85 -2.07 6.95 11.77
C ASP A 85 -2.33 5.45 11.58
N LEU A 86 -3.15 5.09 10.59
CA LEU A 86 -3.40 3.68 10.27
C LEU A 86 -2.16 3.01 9.71
N ALA A 87 -1.35 3.73 8.94
CA ALA A 87 -0.09 3.18 8.42
C ALA A 87 0.83 2.78 9.56
N VAL A 88 0.97 3.63 10.58
CA VAL A 88 1.77 3.33 11.77
C VAL A 88 1.16 2.16 12.54
N GLU A 89 -0.14 2.20 12.79
CA GLU A 89 -0.85 1.16 13.54
C GLU A 89 -0.70 -0.22 12.91
N LEU A 90 -0.76 -0.30 11.59
CA LEU A 90 -0.73 -1.57 10.85
C LEU A 90 0.68 -2.06 10.51
N GLY A 91 1.70 -1.28 10.82
CA GLY A 91 3.07 -1.64 10.45
C GLY A 91 3.30 -1.61 8.94
N ALA A 92 2.58 -0.74 8.23
CA ALA A 92 2.74 -0.57 6.80
C ALA A 92 4.09 0.06 6.45
N ASP A 93 4.47 -0.02 5.18
CA ASP A 93 5.74 0.53 4.70
C ASP A 93 5.64 2.02 4.35
N GLY A 94 4.44 2.51 4.12
CA GLY A 94 4.25 3.91 3.78
C GLY A 94 2.80 4.34 3.78
N VAL A 95 2.59 5.60 3.44
CA VAL A 95 1.27 6.21 3.34
C VAL A 95 1.20 7.01 2.04
N HIS A 96 0.07 6.91 1.36
CA HIS A 96 -0.20 7.70 0.17
C HIS A 96 -1.14 8.85 0.51
N VAL A 97 -0.72 10.09 0.27
CA VAL A 97 -1.56 11.27 0.46
C VAL A 97 -1.75 11.96 -0.88
N GLY A 98 -3.01 12.25 -1.22
CA GLY A 98 -3.33 12.96 -2.44
C GLY A 98 -3.14 14.47 -2.31
N LEU A 99 -3.31 15.18 -3.40
CA LEU A 99 -3.08 16.63 -3.44
C LEU A 99 -4.04 17.42 -2.54
N GLU A 100 -5.24 16.88 -2.31
CA GLU A 100 -6.27 17.53 -1.49
C GLU A 100 -6.34 16.99 -0.06
N ASP A 101 -5.47 16.05 0.25
CA ASP A 101 -5.40 15.43 1.58
C ASP A 101 -4.35 16.13 2.43
N MET A 102 -3.98 15.49 3.51
CA MET A 102 -2.88 15.95 4.37
C MET A 102 -1.61 16.13 3.53
N SER A 103 -0.85 17.19 3.82
CA SER A 103 0.41 17.43 3.13
C SER A 103 1.44 16.35 3.44
N VAL A 104 2.40 16.16 2.54
CA VAL A 104 3.51 15.23 2.76
C VAL A 104 4.27 15.60 4.04
N LYS A 105 4.44 16.89 4.30
CA LYS A 105 5.11 17.36 5.52
C LYS A 105 4.39 16.91 6.78
N GLN A 106 3.06 17.08 6.82
CA GLN A 106 2.25 16.67 7.96
C GLN A 106 2.26 15.16 8.13
N ALA A 107 2.15 14.41 7.03
CA ALA A 107 2.22 12.95 7.06
C ALA A 107 3.59 12.50 7.60
N ARG A 108 4.67 13.13 7.16
CA ARG A 108 6.02 12.81 7.62
C ARG A 108 6.17 13.00 9.13
N GLU A 109 5.55 14.02 9.69
CA GLU A 109 5.58 14.25 11.14
C GLU A 109 4.92 13.12 11.92
N ILE A 110 3.88 12.52 11.37
CA ILE A 110 3.16 11.42 12.02
C ILE A 110 3.92 10.10 11.90
N VAL A 111 4.41 9.77 10.70
CA VAL A 111 5.03 8.46 10.43
C VAL A 111 6.51 8.40 10.78
N GLY A 112 7.16 9.55 10.95
CA GLY A 112 8.58 9.61 11.24
C GLY A 112 9.45 9.52 9.99
N PRO A 113 10.78 9.51 10.17
CA PRO A 113 11.72 9.61 9.04
C PRO A 113 11.88 8.32 8.24
N ASP A 114 11.52 7.17 8.81
CA ASP A 114 11.84 5.87 8.22
C ASP A 114 10.74 5.28 7.33
N MET A 115 9.55 5.85 7.35
CA MET A 115 8.42 5.34 6.57
C MET A 115 8.25 6.05 5.23
#